data_0e588fb753464481c2e012756b60b1e7
#
_entry.id   0e588fb753464481c2e012756b60b1e7
#
_cell.length_a   1.000
_cell.length_b   1.000
_cell.length_c   1.000
_cell.angle_alpha   90.00
_cell.angle_beta   90.00
_cell.angle_gamma   90.00
#
_symmetry.space_group_name_H-M   'P 1'
#
loop_
_entity.id
_entity.type
_entity.pdbx_description
1 polymer ?
#
loop_
_entity_poly.entity_id
_entity_poly.type
_entity_poly.pdbx_seq_one_letter_code
_entity_poly.pdbx_strand_id
1 'polypeptide(L)'
;MTTIKNRRLRPRAHRFALESRQLFDGAALAETAIHEASASDLVHHESATEPAKALDIPHAATADAASEKPGSAASEVYVIDQHISGWQSLVDQVPQGSQVVIIDENSSGLSQLADALKGETNISAIHILSHGASDAITLGTDVLTADNLSAWSSQLSAIGASLSDSGDILLYGCDVSAQDNAFITRFAELTQADVAASSDMTGSAALSGDWVLENHTGSIEAKTFAFDYDGLLAGPEVTAPEKGITVAEPSSLNAAGADTATLSGWQVSTTDASETVIVTVSLSNSAIGKLSDSQTSNASLTMTGTASEAQAWLNSITFTSADVELGNTGASGKLDVTVRDSAGVSTSKSIDVTVTPSNDPVSVADATQNVPEIESGGSVITTVTLNAIDAEVTAGTQQPVQIVYGLTDLPQYGYLTLNGDRMGVGSIFTQQDLIDGKVKYVHTATGADQNAADGFTAVINDGATPKAQSDTVHVTLNITPQNQAPTLSGSGVVFEGQPNNAVNTGNVGQYIEADGGGDPGDTTLTLTITAL
;
A
#
# COMPACT_ATOMS: atom_id res chain seq x y z
N MET A 1 -27.89 -34.25 52.46
CA MET A 1 -27.16 -33.02 52.80
C MET A 1 -25.68 -33.34 52.70
N THR A 2 -25.06 -32.99 51.58
CA THR A 2 -23.62 -33.16 51.40
C THR A 2 -23.07 -31.87 50.79
N THR A 3 -22.26 -31.22 51.58
CA THR A 3 -21.70 -29.88 51.32
C THR A 3 -20.55 -29.96 50.33
N ILE A 4 -20.66 -29.28 49.19
CA ILE A 4 -19.59 -29.15 48.19
C ILE A 4 -18.76 -27.91 48.53
N LYS A 5 -17.47 -28.11 48.83
CA LYS A 5 -16.48 -27.06 49.08
C LYS A 5 -16.00 -26.45 47.73
N ASN A 6 -16.26 -25.17 47.54
CA ASN A 6 -15.68 -24.36 46.48
C ASN A 6 -14.16 -24.18 46.67
N ARG A 7 -13.37 -24.70 45.72
CA ARG A 7 -11.93 -24.43 45.63
C ARG A 7 -11.71 -23.28 44.63
N ARG A 8 -11.32 -22.12 45.13
CA ARG A 8 -10.86 -20.99 44.30
C ARG A 8 -9.49 -21.31 43.73
N LEU A 9 -9.40 -21.32 42.41
CA LEU A 9 -8.13 -21.34 41.66
C LEU A 9 -7.58 -19.90 41.60
N ARG A 10 -6.34 -19.72 42.03
CA ARG A 10 -5.57 -18.47 41.87
C ARG A 10 -4.94 -18.45 40.50
N PRO A 11 -4.94 -17.35 39.74
CA PRO A 11 -4.23 -17.25 38.49
C PRO A 11 -2.71 -17.16 38.75
N ARG A 12 -1.95 -17.99 38.03
CA ARG A 12 -0.48 -17.91 37.93
C ARG A 12 -0.10 -16.77 37.00
N ALA A 13 0.63 -15.78 37.52
CA ALA A 13 1.26 -14.76 36.72
C ALA A 13 2.44 -15.35 35.95
N HIS A 14 2.36 -15.36 34.62
CA HIS A 14 3.51 -15.59 33.75
C HIS A 14 4.27 -14.28 33.60
N ARG A 15 5.50 -14.25 34.09
CA ARG A 15 6.48 -13.21 33.78
C ARG A 15 7.03 -13.49 32.38
N PHE A 16 6.75 -12.61 31.44
CA PHE A 16 7.48 -12.58 30.18
C PHE A 16 8.82 -11.86 30.41
N ALA A 17 9.92 -12.56 30.16
CA ALA A 17 11.24 -11.98 30.07
C ALA A 17 11.35 -11.29 28.70
N LEU A 18 11.64 -9.99 28.69
CA LEU A 18 12.00 -9.24 27.51
C LEU A 18 13.43 -9.61 27.11
N GLU A 19 13.59 -10.25 25.96
CA GLU A 19 14.90 -10.42 25.33
C GLU A 19 15.37 -9.09 24.74
N SER A 20 16.63 -8.78 25.03
CA SER A 20 17.33 -7.59 24.55
C SER A 20 17.45 -7.61 23.01
N ARG A 21 16.90 -6.60 22.37
CA ARG A 21 17.14 -6.32 20.94
C ARG A 21 18.61 -6.02 20.71
N GLN A 22 19.28 -6.87 19.94
CA GLN A 22 20.56 -6.54 19.32
C GLN A 22 20.31 -5.55 18.18
N LEU A 23 20.93 -4.38 18.28
CA LEU A 23 21.09 -3.44 17.17
C LEU A 23 21.99 -4.10 16.12
N PHE A 24 21.46 -4.33 14.94
CA PHE A 24 22.28 -4.63 13.77
C PHE A 24 22.84 -3.31 13.23
N ASP A 25 24.12 -3.13 13.44
CA ASP A 25 24.96 -2.15 12.77
C ASP A 25 25.27 -2.68 11.36
N GLY A 26 24.59 -2.11 10.36
CA GLY A 26 24.70 -2.48 8.96
C GLY A 26 25.59 -1.52 8.18
N ALA A 27 26.84 -1.38 8.59
CA ALA A 27 27.85 -0.75 7.76
C ALA A 27 28.93 -1.77 7.42
N ALA A 28 28.91 -2.31 6.21
CA ALA A 28 30.07 -2.68 5.42
C ALA A 28 29.67 -3.55 4.21
N LEU A 29 30.30 -3.19 3.09
CA LEU A 29 30.56 -3.93 1.86
C LEU A 29 29.76 -3.46 0.64
N ALA A 30 30.35 -2.48 -0.04
CA ALA A 30 30.48 -2.47 -1.49
C ALA A 30 31.72 -1.66 -1.88
N GLU A 31 32.90 -2.23 -1.72
CA GLU A 31 34.05 -1.94 -2.57
C GLU A 31 33.98 -2.87 -3.78
N THR A 32 33.98 -2.28 -4.98
CA THR A 32 34.83 -2.59 -6.14
C THR A 32 34.18 -2.13 -7.42
N ALA A 33 34.68 -1.09 -8.01
CA ALA A 33 35.16 -1.04 -9.40
C ALA A 33 35.63 0.38 -9.71
N ILE A 34 36.94 0.54 -9.59
CA ILE A 34 37.68 1.68 -10.14
C ILE A 34 37.81 1.43 -11.63
N HIS A 35 37.40 2.39 -12.45
CA HIS A 35 37.97 2.55 -13.79
C HIS A 35 38.31 4.02 -14.00
N GLU A 36 39.59 4.26 -14.16
CA GLU A 36 40.20 5.55 -14.47
C GLU A 36 39.70 6.08 -15.84
N ALA A 37 39.35 7.35 -15.86
CA ALA A 37 39.41 8.13 -17.10
C ALA A 37 39.91 9.53 -16.77
N SER A 38 40.96 9.90 -17.49
CA SER A 38 41.83 11.06 -17.39
C SER A 38 41.13 12.41 -17.34
N ALA A 39 41.83 13.28 -16.62
CA ALA A 39 41.63 14.72 -16.56
C ALA A 39 41.95 15.41 -17.90
N SER A 40 41.05 16.33 -18.32
CA SER A 40 41.45 17.62 -18.89
C SER A 40 40.20 18.50 -19.05
N ASP A 41 40.42 19.79 -18.69
CA ASP A 41 39.54 20.95 -18.91
C ASP A 41 38.46 21.25 -17.87
N LEU A 42 38.92 21.72 -16.72
CA LEU A 42 38.14 22.59 -15.83
C LEU A 42 38.33 24.04 -16.25
N VAL A 43 37.32 24.58 -16.94
CA VAL A 43 37.14 26.04 -17.00
C VAL A 43 36.38 26.43 -15.74
N HIS A 44 37.06 27.19 -14.87
CA HIS A 44 36.48 27.85 -13.72
C HIS A 44 35.42 28.86 -14.18
N HIS A 45 34.15 28.59 -13.89
CA HIS A 45 33.15 29.62 -13.71
C HIS A 45 32.96 29.80 -12.19
N GLU A 46 33.64 30.81 -11.69
CA GLU A 46 33.33 31.42 -10.41
C GLU A 46 31.96 32.09 -10.54
N SER A 47 30.92 31.49 -9.99
CA SER A 47 29.63 32.12 -9.81
C SER A 47 29.71 32.86 -8.46
N ALA A 48 30.05 34.13 -8.54
CA ALA A 48 29.88 35.05 -7.43
C ALA A 48 28.39 35.16 -7.13
N THR A 49 27.95 34.65 -5.99
CA THR A 49 26.68 34.99 -5.36
C THR A 49 26.78 36.44 -4.93
N GLU A 50 26.21 37.34 -5.72
CA GLU A 50 25.90 38.72 -5.23
C GLU A 50 24.87 38.61 -4.10
N PRO A 51 25.06 39.33 -3.00
CA PRO A 51 24.04 39.44 -1.97
C PRO A 51 22.84 40.22 -2.57
N ALA A 52 21.63 39.74 -2.25
CA ALA A 52 20.38 40.35 -2.67
C ALA A 52 20.42 41.87 -2.45
N LYS A 53 20.31 42.59 -3.55
CA LYS A 53 20.32 44.04 -3.57
C LYS A 53 19.00 44.53 -3.01
N ALA A 54 19.03 45.16 -1.85
CA ALA A 54 17.89 45.92 -1.37
C ALA A 54 17.44 46.87 -2.49
N LEU A 55 16.17 46.78 -2.87
CA LEU A 55 15.56 47.68 -3.85
C LEU A 55 15.42 49.04 -3.17
N ASP A 56 16.39 49.92 -3.45
CA ASP A 56 16.32 51.33 -3.06
C ASP A 56 15.28 52.03 -3.94
N ILE A 57 14.09 52.26 -3.41
CA ILE A 57 13.09 53.12 -4.06
C ILE A 57 13.49 54.57 -3.74
N PRO A 58 13.83 55.39 -4.74
CA PRO A 58 14.28 56.75 -4.47
C PRO A 58 13.15 57.61 -3.93
N HIS A 59 13.18 57.89 -2.64
CA HIS A 59 12.46 59.05 -2.08
C HIS A 59 13.23 60.30 -2.42
N ALA A 60 12.57 61.25 -3.06
CA ALA A 60 13.12 62.54 -3.45
C ALA A 60 13.71 63.29 -2.24
N ALA A 61 15.03 63.49 -2.29
CA ALA A 61 15.75 64.28 -1.32
C ALA A 61 15.39 65.77 -1.47
N THR A 62 15.02 66.40 -0.39
CA THR A 62 15.26 67.87 -0.20
C THR A 62 16.10 68.04 1.06
N ALA A 63 17.09 68.90 0.88
CA ALA A 63 18.28 69.07 1.66
C ALA A 63 18.09 69.72 3.05
N ASP A 64 19.10 69.43 3.87
CA ASP A 64 19.77 70.22 4.89
C ASP A 64 19.01 70.60 6.16
N ALA A 65 19.42 70.01 7.26
CA ALA A 65 19.88 70.77 8.43
C ALA A 65 20.41 69.83 9.55
N ALA A 66 21.50 70.30 10.10
CA ALA A 66 22.34 69.78 11.15
C ALA A 66 21.71 69.05 12.34
N SER A 67 22.35 67.94 12.70
CA SER A 67 22.75 67.55 14.06
C SER A 67 21.85 67.91 15.25
N GLU A 68 20.98 67.00 15.62
CA GLU A 68 20.75 66.67 17.04
C GLU A 68 20.34 65.19 17.08
N LYS A 69 20.97 64.42 17.97
CA LYS A 69 20.62 63.04 18.23
C LYS A 69 19.33 63.06 19.08
N PRO A 70 18.15 62.91 18.51
CA PRO A 70 16.96 62.66 19.30
C PRO A 70 17.01 61.24 19.78
N GLY A 71 16.53 60.97 20.97
CA GLY A 71 16.21 59.61 21.37
C GLY A 71 15.34 58.99 20.27
N SER A 72 15.87 57.94 19.65
CA SER A 72 15.21 57.21 18.57
C SER A 72 13.80 56.87 19.06
N ALA A 73 12.76 57.47 18.45
CA ALA A 73 11.42 56.91 18.56
C ALA A 73 11.53 55.46 18.12
N ALA A 74 11.01 54.54 18.94
CA ALA A 74 11.02 53.13 18.62
C ALA A 74 10.41 52.92 17.22
N SER A 75 11.12 52.28 16.29
CA SER A 75 10.66 52.10 14.93
C SER A 75 9.85 50.80 14.83
N GLU A 76 8.77 50.81 14.08
CA GLU A 76 8.04 49.58 13.73
C GLU A 76 8.62 49.00 12.45
N VAL A 77 8.60 47.63 12.37
CA VAL A 77 9.05 46.89 11.20
C VAL A 77 7.88 46.12 10.63
N TYR A 78 7.64 46.25 9.34
CA TYR A 78 6.64 45.50 8.59
C TYR A 78 7.33 44.51 7.69
N VAL A 79 7.07 43.24 7.93
CA VAL A 79 7.62 42.09 7.21
C VAL A 79 6.51 41.58 6.30
N ILE A 80 6.73 41.59 4.99
CA ILE A 80 5.73 41.20 4.00
C ILE A 80 6.29 40.09 3.13
N ASP A 81 5.61 38.97 3.12
CA ASP A 81 5.98 37.81 2.32
C ASP A 81 5.54 37.97 0.87
N GLN A 82 6.42 37.71 -0.08
CA GLN A 82 6.12 37.80 -1.52
C GLN A 82 5.13 36.77 -2.02
N HIS A 83 4.87 35.71 -1.25
CA HIS A 83 3.81 34.76 -1.56
C HIS A 83 2.40 35.37 -1.46
N ILE A 84 2.21 36.43 -0.75
CA ILE A 84 0.91 37.13 -0.70
C ILE A 84 0.62 37.72 -2.07
N SER A 85 -0.48 37.27 -2.70
CA SER A 85 -0.91 37.83 -3.98
C SER A 85 -1.12 39.34 -3.85
N GLY A 86 -0.50 40.13 -4.74
CA GLY A 86 -0.59 41.61 -4.68
C GLY A 86 0.13 42.24 -3.48
N TRP A 87 1.13 41.60 -2.89
CA TRP A 87 1.92 42.06 -1.75
C TRP A 87 2.42 43.53 -1.88
N GLN A 88 2.67 43.99 -3.11
CA GLN A 88 3.09 45.35 -3.38
C GLN A 88 2.09 46.40 -2.86
N SER A 89 0.78 46.10 -2.94
CA SER A 89 -0.27 46.99 -2.42
C SER A 89 -0.25 47.10 -0.90
N LEU A 90 0.25 46.06 -0.20
CA LEU A 90 0.44 46.11 1.25
C LEU A 90 1.64 46.98 1.62
N VAL A 91 2.73 46.91 0.84
CA VAL A 91 3.92 47.75 1.02
C VAL A 91 3.55 49.24 0.92
N ASP A 92 2.71 49.63 -0.07
CA ASP A 92 2.29 50.99 -0.30
C ASP A 92 1.48 51.58 0.88
N GLN A 93 0.92 50.76 1.74
CA GLN A 93 0.09 51.13 2.88
C GLN A 93 0.86 51.20 4.20
N VAL A 94 2.11 50.73 4.23
CA VAL A 94 2.93 50.75 5.45
C VAL A 94 3.12 52.19 5.94
N PRO A 95 2.93 52.50 7.25
CA PRO A 95 3.08 53.85 7.80
C PRO A 95 4.45 54.43 7.52
N GLN A 96 4.47 55.74 7.18
CA GLN A 96 5.71 56.47 6.93
C GLN A 96 6.61 56.47 8.18
N GLY A 97 7.86 56.13 8.00
CA GLY A 97 8.86 56.04 9.08
C GLY A 97 9.05 54.65 9.65
N SER A 98 8.23 53.67 9.25
CA SER A 98 8.46 52.26 9.53
C SER A 98 9.44 51.65 8.54
N GLN A 99 10.17 50.62 8.99
CA GLN A 99 11.02 49.81 8.12
C GLN A 99 10.17 48.77 7.43
N VAL A 100 10.42 48.47 6.14
CA VAL A 100 9.81 47.37 5.40
C VAL A 100 10.84 46.33 5.09
N VAL A 101 10.55 45.09 5.43
CA VAL A 101 11.33 43.88 5.08
C VAL A 101 10.48 43.04 4.16
N ILE A 102 10.92 42.86 2.93
CA ILE A 102 10.26 42.01 1.95
C ILE A 102 10.95 40.63 1.99
N ILE A 103 10.19 39.59 2.22
CA ILE A 103 10.68 38.21 2.26
C ILE A 103 10.58 37.61 0.86
N ASP A 104 11.71 37.22 0.31
CA ASP A 104 11.80 36.49 -0.95
C ASP A 104 11.22 35.07 -0.77
N GLU A 105 10.33 34.68 -1.68
CA GLU A 105 9.58 33.43 -1.65
C GLU A 105 10.43 32.17 -1.78
N ASN A 106 11.67 32.27 -2.31
CA ASN A 106 12.52 31.13 -2.63
C ASN A 106 13.62 30.87 -1.59
N SER A 107 13.58 31.59 -0.48
CA SER A 107 14.63 31.53 0.57
C SER A 107 14.01 31.46 1.96
N SER A 108 14.80 30.98 2.95
CA SER A 108 14.35 30.91 4.35
C SER A 108 13.94 32.30 4.87
N GLY A 109 12.68 32.47 5.21
CA GLY A 109 12.14 33.76 5.66
C GLY A 109 12.66 34.17 7.03
N LEU A 110 12.79 33.27 7.98
CA LEU A 110 13.37 33.58 9.30
C LEU A 110 14.84 33.99 9.20
N SER A 111 15.59 33.39 8.29
CA SER A 111 16.99 33.80 8.06
C SER A 111 17.06 35.19 7.43
N GLN A 112 16.21 35.47 6.45
CA GLN A 112 16.11 36.80 5.83
C GLN A 112 15.74 37.87 6.86
N LEU A 113 14.73 37.61 7.71
CA LEU A 113 14.30 38.52 8.75
C LEU A 113 15.40 38.74 9.80
N ALA A 114 16.03 37.69 10.29
CA ALA A 114 17.12 37.81 11.24
C ALA A 114 18.32 38.61 10.68
N ASP A 115 18.63 38.42 9.40
CA ASP A 115 19.71 39.15 8.71
C ASP A 115 19.33 40.65 8.49
N ALA A 116 18.06 40.93 8.14
CA ALA A 116 17.56 42.27 7.96
C ALA A 116 17.54 43.09 9.28
N LEU A 117 17.32 42.40 10.41
CA LEU A 117 17.30 43.03 11.74
C LEU A 117 18.66 43.04 12.43
N LYS A 118 19.70 42.56 11.77
CA LYS A 118 21.04 42.45 12.36
C LYS A 118 21.63 43.80 12.72
N GLY A 119 21.83 44.01 14.01
CA GLY A 119 22.35 45.26 14.56
C GLY A 119 21.29 46.32 14.87
N GLU A 120 20.05 46.07 14.50
CA GLU A 120 18.91 46.88 14.94
C GLU A 120 18.64 46.63 16.43
N THR A 121 18.16 47.66 17.11
CA THR A 121 17.80 47.59 18.52
C THR A 121 16.65 48.55 18.80
N ASN A 122 15.89 48.30 19.87
CA ASN A 122 14.82 49.17 20.32
C ASN A 122 13.63 49.28 19.31
N ILE A 123 13.37 48.18 18.60
CA ILE A 123 12.16 48.06 17.74
C ILE A 123 10.94 47.93 18.65
N SER A 124 9.89 48.72 18.40
CA SER A 124 8.65 48.71 19.21
C SER A 124 7.68 47.62 18.78
N ALA A 125 7.67 47.24 17.48
CA ALA A 125 6.83 46.18 16.97
C ALA A 125 7.38 45.61 15.68
N ILE A 126 7.17 44.28 15.50
CA ILE A 126 7.41 43.57 14.23
C ILE A 126 6.06 43.03 13.77
N HIS A 127 5.55 43.56 12.65
CA HIS A 127 4.32 43.09 11.99
C HIS A 127 4.71 42.12 10.89
N ILE A 128 4.30 40.85 11.00
CA ILE A 128 4.58 39.80 10.01
C ILE A 128 3.30 39.48 9.25
N LEU A 129 3.29 39.81 7.96
CA LEU A 129 2.20 39.52 7.05
C LEU A 129 2.62 38.33 6.16
N SER A 130 1.92 37.24 6.31
CA SER A 130 2.18 36.03 5.51
C SER A 130 0.97 35.11 5.51
N HIS A 131 1.00 34.05 4.71
CA HIS A 131 -0.04 33.03 4.77
C HIS A 131 0.01 32.28 6.09
N GLY A 132 -1.17 32.09 6.70
CA GLY A 132 -1.38 31.28 7.89
C GLY A 132 -2.19 30.03 7.60
N ALA A 133 -2.11 29.08 8.52
CA ALA A 133 -2.93 27.90 8.59
C ALA A 133 -3.12 27.53 10.07
N SER A 134 -3.98 26.57 10.40
CA SER A 134 -4.24 26.18 11.78
C SER A 134 -2.93 25.91 12.56
N ASP A 135 -2.64 26.81 13.52
CA ASP A 135 -1.45 26.81 14.39
C ASP A 135 -0.11 26.83 13.65
N ALA A 136 -0.07 27.49 12.50
CA ALA A 136 1.12 27.62 11.67
C ALA A 136 1.16 28.96 10.92
N ILE A 137 2.37 29.43 10.58
CA ILE A 137 2.60 30.54 9.65
C ILE A 137 3.72 30.16 8.69
N THR A 138 3.60 30.58 7.45
CA THR A 138 4.67 30.41 6.44
C THR A 138 5.45 31.71 6.30
N LEU A 139 6.76 31.64 6.14
CA LEU A 139 7.59 32.82 5.89
C LEU A 139 8.71 32.45 4.91
N GLY A 140 8.63 32.92 3.68
CA GLY A 140 9.47 32.41 2.59
C GLY A 140 9.32 30.89 2.46
N THR A 141 10.42 30.14 2.42
CA THR A 141 10.36 28.68 2.38
C THR A 141 10.09 27.99 3.72
N ASP A 142 9.96 28.74 4.82
CA ASP A 142 9.82 28.18 6.15
C ASP A 142 8.35 28.03 6.53
N VAL A 143 7.92 26.81 6.79
CA VAL A 143 6.61 26.51 7.42
C VAL A 143 6.86 26.32 8.91
N LEU A 144 6.34 27.24 9.72
CA LEU A 144 6.58 27.32 11.17
C LEU A 144 5.39 26.76 11.94
N THR A 145 5.65 25.78 12.79
CA THR A 145 4.68 25.12 13.68
C THR A 145 5.25 25.00 15.08
N ALA A 146 4.42 24.81 16.10
CA ALA A 146 4.88 24.61 17.47
C ALA A 146 5.97 23.51 17.59
N ASP A 147 5.84 22.45 16.82
CA ASP A 147 6.74 21.28 16.87
C ASP A 147 8.14 21.57 16.30
N ASN A 148 8.23 22.44 15.29
CA ASN A 148 9.50 22.69 14.58
C ASN A 148 10.22 23.99 14.96
N LEU A 149 9.57 24.92 15.67
CA LEU A 149 10.16 26.22 16.06
C LEU A 149 11.51 26.09 16.77
N SER A 150 11.74 25.00 17.50
CA SER A 150 13.02 24.76 18.18
C SER A 150 14.22 24.69 17.24
N ALA A 151 14.00 24.27 15.98
CA ALA A 151 15.05 24.25 14.95
C ALA A 151 15.51 25.65 14.55
N TRP A 152 14.68 26.67 14.78
CA TRP A 152 14.91 28.08 14.42
C TRP A 152 15.28 28.96 15.63
N SER A 153 15.62 28.34 16.76
CA SER A 153 15.85 29.06 18.02
C SER A 153 16.91 30.16 17.93
N SER A 154 17.93 30.01 17.10
CA SER A 154 18.96 31.03 16.89
C SER A 154 18.44 32.26 16.15
N GLN A 155 17.64 32.06 15.11
CA GLN A 155 17.03 33.14 14.33
C GLN A 155 15.98 33.86 15.16
N LEU A 156 15.08 33.12 15.82
CA LEU A 156 14.05 33.69 16.68
C LEU A 156 14.64 34.50 17.85
N SER A 157 15.69 33.99 18.49
CA SER A 157 16.40 34.75 19.53
C SER A 157 17.08 35.99 18.98
N ALA A 158 17.61 36.00 17.76
CA ALA A 158 18.19 37.16 17.13
C ALA A 158 17.12 38.21 16.78
N ILE A 159 15.95 37.78 16.29
CA ILE A 159 14.79 38.65 16.03
C ILE A 159 14.33 39.29 17.35
N GLY A 160 14.13 38.52 18.40
CA GLY A 160 13.74 39.05 19.70
C GLY A 160 14.75 40.03 20.30
N ALA A 161 16.06 39.81 20.10
CA ALA A 161 17.10 40.70 20.58
C ALA A 161 17.10 42.09 19.88
N SER A 162 16.40 42.26 18.77
CA SER A 162 16.22 43.56 18.09
C SER A 162 15.10 44.39 18.67
N LEU A 163 14.20 43.77 19.43
CA LEU A 163 13.07 44.45 20.07
C LEU A 163 13.49 45.26 21.29
N SER A 164 12.67 46.24 21.65
CA SER A 164 12.72 46.89 22.94
C SER A 164 12.19 45.98 24.05
N ASP A 165 12.39 46.38 25.33
CA ASP A 165 11.90 45.60 26.49
C ASP A 165 10.35 45.43 26.48
N SER A 166 9.61 46.24 25.77
CA SER A 166 8.16 46.17 25.55
C SER A 166 7.80 46.01 24.08
N GLY A 167 8.66 45.42 23.29
CA GLY A 167 8.42 45.24 21.86
C GLY A 167 7.64 43.99 21.55
N ASP A 168 6.66 44.10 20.65
CA ASP A 168 5.71 43.03 20.32
C ASP A 168 5.97 42.42 18.94
N ILE A 169 5.49 41.18 18.74
CA ILE A 169 5.43 40.55 17.43
C ILE A 169 3.97 40.27 17.08
N LEU A 170 3.52 40.82 15.94
CA LEU A 170 2.16 40.67 15.46
C LEU A 170 2.14 39.82 14.21
N LEU A 171 1.49 38.65 14.27
CA LEU A 171 1.41 37.67 13.21
C LEU A 171 0.08 37.75 12.48
N TYR A 172 0.10 38.35 11.27
CA TYR A 172 -1.05 38.43 10.39
C TYR A 172 -1.03 37.30 9.40
N GLY A 173 -1.86 36.29 9.67
CA GLY A 173 -2.09 35.12 8.83
C GLY A 173 -3.36 34.44 9.32
N CYS A 174 -4.09 33.77 8.46
CA CYS A 174 -5.32 33.11 8.87
C CYS A 174 -5.03 31.94 9.82
N ASP A 175 -5.87 31.80 10.86
CA ASP A 175 -5.88 30.64 11.76
C ASP A 175 -4.57 30.36 12.52
N VAL A 176 -3.62 31.31 12.59
CA VAL A 176 -2.29 31.09 13.20
C VAL A 176 -2.37 30.63 14.66
N SER A 177 -3.47 30.94 15.36
CA SER A 177 -3.72 30.53 16.74
C SER A 177 -5.12 29.92 16.93
N ALA A 178 -5.62 29.15 15.95
CA ALA A 178 -7.02 28.73 15.89
C ALA A 178 -7.40 27.65 16.90
N GLN A 179 -6.49 26.72 17.26
CA GLN A 179 -6.85 25.58 18.11
C GLN A 179 -6.46 25.81 19.58
N ASP A 180 -5.18 26.04 19.79
CA ASP A 180 -4.65 26.37 21.11
C ASP A 180 -3.52 27.39 20.96
N ASN A 181 -3.08 28.00 22.00
CA ASN A 181 -2.02 29.00 21.92
C ASN A 181 -0.61 28.39 21.95
N ALA A 182 -0.44 27.10 21.65
CA ALA A 182 0.86 26.42 21.76
C ALA A 182 1.89 27.02 20.81
N PHE A 183 1.49 27.35 19.58
CA PHE A 183 2.38 27.95 18.57
C PHE A 183 2.87 29.32 19.02
N ILE A 184 1.95 30.27 19.35
CA ILE A 184 2.33 31.62 19.76
C ILE A 184 3.08 31.63 21.10
N THR A 185 2.73 30.74 22.03
CA THR A 185 3.45 30.57 23.29
C THR A 185 4.89 30.15 23.04
N ARG A 186 5.10 29.15 22.15
CA ARG A 186 6.44 28.68 21.83
C ARG A 186 7.24 29.74 21.07
N PHE A 187 6.60 30.49 20.20
CA PHE A 187 7.22 31.59 19.45
C PHE A 187 7.68 32.70 20.42
N ALA A 188 6.82 33.11 21.36
CA ALA A 188 7.13 34.06 22.42
C ALA A 188 8.28 33.59 23.34
N GLU A 189 8.30 32.33 23.74
CA GLU A 189 9.40 31.76 24.53
C GLU A 189 10.75 31.89 23.84
N LEU A 190 10.81 31.67 22.52
CA LEU A 190 12.05 31.69 21.76
C LEU A 190 12.50 33.10 21.39
N THR A 191 11.57 34.03 21.18
CA THR A 191 11.87 35.43 20.89
C THR A 191 12.02 36.27 22.16
N GLN A 192 11.48 35.83 23.30
CA GLN A 192 11.38 36.59 24.55
C GLN A 192 10.57 37.89 24.36
N ALA A 193 9.57 37.87 23.46
CA ALA A 193 8.69 38.97 23.14
C ALA A 193 7.22 38.56 23.35
N ASP A 194 6.34 39.53 23.56
CA ASP A 194 4.91 39.28 23.52
C ASP A 194 4.46 39.12 22.06
N VAL A 195 3.56 38.14 21.81
CA VAL A 195 3.12 37.77 20.45
C VAL A 195 1.61 37.82 20.37
N ALA A 196 1.08 38.48 19.32
CA ALA A 196 -0.34 38.46 18.97
C ALA A 196 -0.55 37.77 17.63
N ALA A 197 -1.64 36.98 17.48
CA ALA A 197 -1.98 36.30 16.24
C ALA A 197 -3.50 36.16 16.07
N SER A 198 -3.94 36.04 14.81
CA SER A 198 -5.33 35.80 14.47
C SER A 198 -5.72 34.36 14.75
N SER A 199 -6.94 34.12 15.21
CA SER A 199 -7.57 32.83 15.39
C SER A 199 -8.59 32.46 14.32
N ASP A 200 -8.78 33.32 13.32
CA ASP A 200 -9.70 33.13 12.21
C ASP A 200 -9.14 33.71 10.89
N MET A 201 -10.01 34.09 9.94
CA MET A 201 -9.62 34.57 8.61
C MET A 201 -9.10 36.01 8.66
N THR A 202 -7.83 36.21 8.32
CA THR A 202 -7.19 37.54 8.23
C THR A 202 -7.24 38.08 6.81
N GLY A 203 -7.78 39.30 6.62
CA GLY A 203 -7.82 39.97 5.33
C GLY A 203 -9.15 40.62 5.02
N SER A 204 -9.65 40.46 3.78
CA SER A 204 -10.82 41.14 3.25
C SER A 204 -12.11 40.80 3.99
N ALA A 205 -12.81 41.84 4.47
CA ALA A 205 -14.15 41.72 5.05
C ALA A 205 -15.21 41.19 4.06
N ALA A 206 -14.99 41.39 2.75
CA ALA A 206 -15.88 40.82 1.72
C ALA A 206 -15.79 39.29 1.64
N LEU A 207 -14.68 38.73 2.10
CA LEU A 207 -14.41 37.28 2.18
C LEU A 207 -14.55 36.74 3.62
N SER A 208 -15.19 37.52 4.51
CA SER A 208 -15.38 37.19 5.94
C SER A 208 -14.09 37.23 6.77
N GLY A 209 -13.06 37.93 6.31
CA GLY A 209 -11.84 38.17 7.06
C GLY A 209 -11.86 39.48 7.80
N ASP A 210 -10.97 39.64 8.76
CA ASP A 210 -10.68 40.91 9.40
C ASP A 210 -9.18 41.08 9.72
N TRP A 211 -8.79 42.08 10.51
CA TRP A 211 -7.41 42.32 10.89
C TRP A 211 -7.23 42.33 12.41
N VAL A 212 -8.12 41.65 13.12
CA VAL A 212 -8.05 41.46 14.57
C VAL A 212 -7.08 40.34 14.89
N LEU A 213 -6.31 40.48 15.95
CA LEU A 213 -5.43 39.44 16.47
C LEU A 213 -5.98 39.05 17.86
N GLU A 214 -6.84 38.01 17.88
CA GLU A 214 -7.65 37.65 19.05
C GLU A 214 -6.83 37.04 20.19
N ASN A 215 -5.78 36.28 19.83
CA ASN A 215 -4.98 35.58 20.80
C ASN A 215 -3.61 36.23 20.95
N HIS A 216 -3.14 36.32 22.20
CA HIS A 216 -1.84 36.90 22.50
C HIS A 216 -1.19 36.26 23.73
N THR A 217 0.14 36.39 23.81
CA THR A 217 0.94 36.16 25.00
C THR A 217 1.28 37.50 25.64
N GLY A 218 1.23 37.61 26.95
CA GLY A 218 1.58 38.82 27.66
C GLY A 218 0.70 40.06 27.32
N SER A 219 1.28 41.25 27.31
CA SER A 219 0.59 42.53 27.05
C SER A 219 1.06 43.09 25.72
N ILE A 220 0.15 43.37 24.83
CA ILE A 220 0.46 43.94 23.51
C ILE A 220 0.30 45.46 23.55
N GLU A 221 1.42 46.17 23.44
CA GLU A 221 1.47 47.64 23.42
C GLU A 221 1.37 48.20 21.98
N ALA A 222 1.75 47.36 20.98
CA ALA A 222 1.67 47.70 19.59
C ALA A 222 0.23 47.80 19.09
N LYS A 223 0.00 48.73 18.17
CA LYS A 223 -1.31 48.81 17.51
C LYS A 223 -1.40 47.86 16.34
N THR A 224 -2.51 47.13 16.26
CA THR A 224 -2.85 46.39 15.05
C THR A 224 -3.08 47.34 13.89
N PHE A 225 -2.71 46.94 12.69
CA PHE A 225 -2.91 47.68 11.46
C PHE A 225 -3.87 46.94 10.54
N ALA A 226 -4.87 47.61 10.02
CA ALA A 226 -5.79 47.05 9.04
C ALA A 226 -5.40 47.52 7.64
N PHE A 227 -5.08 46.57 6.77
CA PHE A 227 -4.74 46.86 5.38
C PHE A 227 -5.97 46.80 4.48
N ASP A 228 -6.00 47.66 3.46
CA ASP A 228 -6.97 47.55 2.37
C ASP A 228 -6.47 46.51 1.39
N TYR A 229 -6.98 45.28 1.57
CA TYR A 229 -6.56 44.12 0.83
C TYR A 229 -7.78 43.28 0.45
N ASP A 230 -7.88 42.92 -0.84
CA ASP A 230 -9.04 42.21 -1.39
C ASP A 230 -9.02 40.70 -1.17
N GLY A 231 -7.88 40.14 -0.74
CA GLY A 231 -7.68 38.71 -0.49
C GLY A 231 -7.75 38.31 0.98
N LEU A 232 -7.46 37.06 1.27
CA LEU A 232 -7.20 36.51 2.61
C LEU A 232 -5.76 36.04 2.71
N LEU A 233 -5.22 36.05 3.91
CA LEU A 233 -3.89 35.48 4.22
C LEU A 233 -3.99 33.99 4.60
N ALA A 234 -4.80 33.23 3.85
CA ALA A 234 -5.02 31.81 4.05
C ALA A 234 -4.28 30.96 3.02
N GLY A 235 -3.78 29.82 3.45
CA GLY A 235 -3.25 28.79 2.55
C GLY A 235 -4.37 28.04 1.79
N PRO A 236 -4.01 27.03 1.00
CA PRO A 236 -4.96 26.24 0.24
C PRO A 236 -5.78 25.35 1.17
N GLU A 237 -7.03 25.08 0.80
CA GLU A 237 -7.90 24.15 1.51
C GLU A 237 -8.20 22.91 0.66
N VAL A 238 -8.30 21.77 1.33
CA VAL A 238 -8.81 20.54 0.75
C VAL A 238 -9.88 19.92 1.65
N THR A 239 -11.03 19.60 1.09
CA THR A 239 -12.12 18.90 1.78
C THR A 239 -12.26 17.51 1.22
N ALA A 240 -12.26 16.52 2.11
CA ALA A 240 -12.45 15.13 1.76
C ALA A 240 -13.94 14.75 1.71
N PRO A 241 -14.35 13.78 0.87
CA PRO A 241 -15.69 13.21 0.94
C PRO A 241 -15.93 12.53 2.30
N GLU A 242 -17.19 12.50 2.75
CA GLU A 242 -17.57 11.89 4.03
C GLU A 242 -17.34 10.38 4.09
N LYS A 243 -17.31 9.73 2.94
CA LYS A 243 -17.17 8.26 2.83
C LYS A 243 -15.85 7.89 2.20
N GLY A 244 -15.23 6.85 2.75
CA GLY A 244 -14.09 6.18 2.14
C GLY A 244 -14.46 5.39 0.89
N ILE A 245 -13.46 4.81 0.26
CA ILE A 245 -13.57 3.94 -0.92
C ILE A 245 -13.70 2.49 -0.45
N THR A 246 -14.66 1.76 -1.02
CA THR A 246 -14.76 0.31 -0.85
C THR A 246 -14.95 -0.32 -2.22
N VAL A 247 -14.06 -1.25 -2.59
CA VAL A 247 -14.11 -2.03 -3.82
C VAL A 247 -13.81 -3.50 -3.51
N ALA A 248 -14.14 -4.40 -4.43
CA ALA A 248 -13.71 -5.79 -4.34
C ALA A 248 -12.30 -5.96 -4.92
N GLU A 249 -11.59 -7.02 -4.55
CA GLU A 249 -10.44 -7.45 -5.32
C GLU A 249 -10.87 -7.97 -6.70
N PRO A 250 -10.00 -7.95 -7.73
CA PRO A 250 -10.35 -8.46 -9.05
C PRO A 250 -10.72 -9.94 -9.00
N SER A 251 -11.80 -10.29 -9.66
CA SER A 251 -12.21 -11.68 -9.91
C SER A 251 -13.13 -11.72 -11.11
N SER A 252 -13.07 -12.77 -11.90
CA SER A 252 -13.96 -12.98 -13.03
C SER A 252 -15.43 -13.19 -12.60
N LEU A 253 -15.68 -13.44 -11.33
CA LEU A 253 -17.02 -13.61 -10.73
C LEU A 253 -17.64 -12.28 -10.30
N ASN A 254 -16.87 -11.21 -10.22
CA ASN A 254 -17.35 -9.90 -9.85
C ASN A 254 -18.17 -9.23 -10.97
N ALA A 255 -19.06 -8.33 -10.57
CA ALA A 255 -19.68 -7.42 -11.52
C ALA A 255 -18.62 -6.52 -12.17
N ALA A 256 -18.80 -6.19 -13.43
CA ALA A 256 -17.85 -5.32 -14.14
C ALA A 256 -17.63 -3.99 -13.38
N GLY A 257 -16.39 -3.66 -13.10
CA GLY A 257 -15.97 -2.46 -12.37
C GLY A 257 -16.14 -2.54 -10.85
N ALA A 258 -16.39 -3.72 -10.28
CA ALA A 258 -16.45 -3.91 -8.82
C ALA A 258 -15.09 -3.67 -8.14
N ASP A 259 -14.01 -3.83 -8.88
CA ASP A 259 -12.60 -3.63 -8.50
C ASP A 259 -12.12 -2.19 -8.66
N THR A 260 -12.97 -1.28 -9.12
CA THR A 260 -12.61 0.11 -9.40
C THR A 260 -13.53 1.12 -8.73
N ALA A 261 -12.99 2.27 -8.37
CA ALA A 261 -13.76 3.41 -7.89
C ALA A 261 -13.14 4.72 -8.37
N THR A 262 -13.95 5.61 -8.93
CA THR A 262 -13.52 6.97 -9.24
C THR A 262 -13.56 7.82 -7.99
N LEU A 263 -12.49 8.56 -7.72
CA LEU A 263 -12.45 9.54 -6.65
C LEU A 263 -13.48 10.64 -6.96
N SER A 264 -14.32 10.96 -5.99
CA SER A 264 -15.34 11.99 -6.17
C SER A 264 -15.66 12.67 -4.85
N GLY A 265 -16.15 13.91 -4.92
CA GLY A 265 -16.55 14.67 -3.75
C GLY A 265 -15.41 15.41 -3.05
N TRP A 266 -14.20 15.38 -3.60
CA TRP A 266 -13.10 16.21 -3.15
C TRP A 266 -13.32 17.64 -3.59
N GLN A 267 -12.99 18.59 -2.72
CA GLN A 267 -12.99 20.02 -3.04
C GLN A 267 -11.60 20.57 -2.75
N VAL A 268 -11.13 21.43 -3.65
CA VAL A 268 -9.86 22.18 -3.52
C VAL A 268 -10.18 23.63 -3.74
N SER A 269 -9.77 24.49 -2.84
CA SER A 269 -9.95 25.93 -2.92
C SER A 269 -8.69 26.68 -2.50
N THR A 270 -8.53 27.86 -3.05
CA THR A 270 -7.52 28.85 -2.69
C THR A 270 -8.21 30.19 -2.61
N THR A 271 -7.62 31.15 -1.93
CA THR A 271 -8.16 32.52 -1.80
C THR A 271 -8.02 33.31 -3.09
N ASP A 272 -7.04 32.99 -3.92
CA ASP A 272 -6.88 33.54 -5.28
C ASP A 272 -7.17 32.46 -6.31
N ALA A 273 -8.23 32.62 -7.10
CA ALA A 273 -8.63 31.66 -8.12
C ALA A 273 -7.59 31.47 -9.24
N SER A 274 -6.64 32.38 -9.38
CA SER A 274 -5.53 32.30 -10.36
C SER A 274 -4.30 31.64 -9.78
N GLU A 275 -4.26 31.41 -8.47
CA GLU A 275 -3.15 30.75 -7.80
C GLU A 275 -2.97 29.30 -8.26
N THR A 276 -1.72 28.90 -8.44
CA THR A 276 -1.35 27.55 -8.80
C THR A 276 -1.05 26.72 -7.55
N VAL A 277 -1.67 25.57 -7.47
CA VAL A 277 -1.42 24.59 -6.39
C VAL A 277 -0.79 23.33 -6.95
N ILE A 278 -0.03 22.65 -6.10
CA ILE A 278 0.47 21.29 -6.33
C ILE A 278 -0.40 20.34 -5.51
N VAL A 279 -1.11 19.45 -6.18
CA VAL A 279 -1.91 18.42 -5.53
C VAL A 279 -1.21 17.09 -5.67
N THR A 280 -0.96 16.42 -4.55
CA THR A 280 -0.43 15.05 -4.50
C THR A 280 -1.48 14.15 -3.88
N VAL A 281 -1.80 13.05 -4.56
CA VAL A 281 -2.65 11.98 -4.05
C VAL A 281 -1.84 10.70 -3.96
N SER A 282 -1.91 10.01 -2.82
CA SER A 282 -1.10 8.81 -2.58
C SER A 282 -1.84 7.78 -1.73
N LEU A 283 -1.47 6.50 -1.93
CA LEU A 283 -1.93 5.39 -1.10
C LEU A 283 -0.91 5.11 0.00
N SER A 284 -1.36 5.06 1.25
CA SER A 284 -0.53 4.68 2.40
C SER A 284 -0.08 3.22 2.33
N ASN A 285 -0.85 2.38 1.63
CA ASN A 285 -0.54 0.98 1.35
C ASN A 285 -0.62 0.74 -0.16
N SER A 286 0.52 0.75 -0.82
CA SER A 286 0.61 0.55 -2.28
C SER A 286 0.35 -0.89 -2.75
N ALA A 287 0.29 -1.86 -1.81
CA ALA A 287 -0.01 -3.25 -2.14
C ALA A 287 -1.51 -3.47 -2.44
N ILE A 288 -2.41 -2.59 -1.97
CA ILE A 288 -3.86 -2.78 -2.16
C ILE A 288 -4.38 -2.34 -3.54
N GLY A 289 -3.59 -1.59 -4.31
CA GLY A 289 -4.03 -1.11 -5.62
C GLY A 289 -3.21 0.03 -6.18
N LYS A 290 -3.77 0.67 -7.21
CA LYS A 290 -3.16 1.78 -7.94
C LYS A 290 -4.15 2.90 -8.16
N LEU A 291 -3.62 4.11 -8.27
CA LEU A 291 -4.33 5.30 -8.71
C LEU A 291 -4.02 5.53 -10.20
N SER A 292 -5.01 5.88 -10.98
CA SER A 292 -4.85 6.15 -12.42
C SER A 292 -5.54 7.46 -12.78
N ASP A 293 -4.85 8.30 -13.51
CA ASP A 293 -5.43 9.41 -14.26
C ASP A 293 -5.40 9.12 -15.77
N SER A 294 -5.66 10.11 -16.60
CA SER A 294 -5.65 9.94 -18.06
C SER A 294 -4.27 9.62 -18.66
N GLN A 295 -3.18 9.75 -17.90
CA GLN A 295 -1.80 9.68 -18.38
C GLN A 295 -0.96 8.62 -17.67
N THR A 296 -1.18 8.42 -16.37
CA THR A 296 -0.31 7.59 -15.54
C THR A 296 -1.13 6.68 -14.60
N SER A 297 -0.47 5.61 -14.15
CA SER A 297 -1.02 4.70 -13.14
C SER A 297 0.08 4.37 -12.14
N ASN A 298 -0.09 4.77 -10.87
CA ASN A 298 0.90 4.59 -9.82
C ASN A 298 0.25 4.59 -8.42
N ALA A 299 1.03 4.31 -7.38
CA ALA A 299 0.60 4.45 -5.98
C ALA A 299 0.52 5.93 -5.54
N SER A 300 1.16 6.83 -6.25
CA SER A 300 1.10 8.28 -6.04
C SER A 300 1.06 9.01 -7.36
N LEU A 301 0.20 10.03 -7.46
CA LEU A 301 0.05 10.91 -8.59
C LEU A 301 0.17 12.36 -8.13
N THR A 302 0.69 13.23 -8.99
CA THR A 302 0.85 14.66 -8.69
C THR A 302 0.43 15.50 -9.90
N MET A 303 -0.21 16.63 -9.63
CA MET A 303 -0.68 17.58 -10.63
C MET A 303 -0.39 19.00 -10.16
N THR A 304 -0.07 19.88 -11.09
CA THR A 304 0.07 21.33 -10.82
C THR A 304 -0.89 22.09 -11.72
N GLY A 305 -1.66 23.00 -11.14
CA GLY A 305 -2.64 23.84 -11.85
C GLY A 305 -3.43 24.72 -10.89
N THR A 306 -4.42 25.43 -11.38
CA THR A 306 -5.34 26.19 -10.51
C THR A 306 -6.15 25.26 -9.60
N ALA A 307 -6.71 25.78 -8.52
CA ALA A 307 -7.54 25.00 -7.60
C ALA A 307 -8.70 24.29 -8.33
N SER A 308 -9.32 24.97 -9.31
CA SER A 308 -10.41 24.38 -10.12
C SER A 308 -9.94 23.23 -11.00
N GLU A 309 -8.78 23.36 -11.66
CA GLU A 309 -8.17 22.30 -12.47
C GLU A 309 -7.75 21.12 -11.60
N ALA A 310 -7.15 21.40 -10.44
CA ALA A 310 -6.75 20.42 -9.45
C ALA A 310 -7.94 19.63 -8.90
N GLN A 311 -9.04 20.30 -8.57
CA GLN A 311 -10.27 19.64 -8.15
C GLN A 311 -10.86 18.74 -9.24
N ALA A 312 -10.92 19.23 -10.49
CA ALA A 312 -11.41 18.46 -11.62
C ALA A 312 -10.55 17.20 -11.87
N TRP A 313 -9.23 17.38 -11.84
CA TRP A 313 -8.28 16.27 -11.98
C TRP A 313 -8.43 15.24 -10.84
N LEU A 314 -8.44 15.69 -9.59
CA LEU A 314 -8.56 14.82 -8.42
C LEU A 314 -9.85 13.96 -8.48
N ASN A 315 -10.98 14.58 -8.87
CA ASN A 315 -12.26 13.88 -9.03
C ASN A 315 -12.34 13.01 -10.31
N SER A 316 -11.32 13.01 -11.17
CA SER A 316 -11.21 12.13 -12.34
C SER A 316 -10.35 10.89 -12.10
N ILE A 317 -9.58 10.87 -11.00
CA ILE A 317 -8.69 9.75 -10.67
C ILE A 317 -9.53 8.52 -10.35
N THR A 318 -9.09 7.37 -10.85
CA THR A 318 -9.68 6.07 -10.55
C THR A 318 -8.71 5.25 -9.69
N PHE A 319 -9.21 4.75 -8.57
CA PHE A 319 -8.54 3.69 -7.82
C PHE A 319 -8.94 2.34 -8.42
N THR A 320 -7.97 1.46 -8.64
CA THR A 320 -8.17 0.06 -9.03
C THR A 320 -7.47 -0.82 -8.01
N SER A 321 -8.19 -1.78 -7.44
CA SER A 321 -7.63 -2.71 -6.48
C SER A 321 -6.61 -3.64 -7.15
N ALA A 322 -5.64 -4.10 -6.36
CA ALA A 322 -4.71 -5.15 -6.77
C ALA A 322 -5.36 -6.51 -6.56
N ASP A 323 -4.97 -7.46 -7.42
CA ASP A 323 -5.26 -8.87 -7.29
C ASP A 323 -4.22 -9.48 -6.34
N VAL A 324 -4.58 -9.62 -5.07
CA VAL A 324 -3.63 -9.97 -3.98
C VAL A 324 -4.09 -11.15 -3.13
N GLU A 325 -5.13 -11.85 -3.53
CA GLU A 325 -5.65 -13.05 -2.87
C GLU A 325 -5.83 -12.87 -1.36
N LEU A 326 -6.71 -11.95 -0.99
CA LEU A 326 -6.90 -11.51 0.40
C LEU A 326 -7.57 -12.55 1.31
N GLY A 327 -8.07 -13.63 0.76
CA GLY A 327 -8.83 -14.64 1.50
C GLY A 327 -10.10 -14.04 2.10
N ASN A 328 -10.35 -14.25 3.40
CA ASN A 328 -11.57 -13.79 4.06
C ASN A 328 -11.42 -12.46 4.83
N THR A 329 -10.26 -11.83 4.81
CA THR A 329 -9.97 -10.69 5.70
C THR A 329 -10.00 -9.34 5.01
N GLY A 330 -9.83 -9.30 3.69
CA GLY A 330 -9.69 -8.05 2.94
C GLY A 330 -8.39 -7.31 3.25
N ALA A 331 -8.19 -6.17 2.62
CA ALA A 331 -7.08 -5.27 2.89
C ALA A 331 -7.56 -3.82 3.00
N SER A 332 -6.79 -3.01 3.72
CA SER A 332 -7.12 -1.60 3.91
C SER A 332 -5.89 -0.71 3.87
N GLY A 333 -6.13 0.55 3.60
CA GLY A 333 -5.15 1.62 3.61
C GLY A 333 -5.86 2.96 3.68
N LYS A 334 -5.10 4.03 3.51
CA LYS A 334 -5.63 5.40 3.38
C LYS A 334 -5.26 5.96 2.01
N LEU A 335 -6.14 6.79 1.50
CA LEU A 335 -5.86 7.69 0.41
C LEU A 335 -5.59 9.06 1.03
N ASP A 336 -4.36 9.54 0.89
CA ASP A 336 -3.91 10.82 1.40
C ASP A 336 -3.86 11.83 0.24
N VAL A 337 -4.51 12.97 0.42
CA VAL A 337 -4.50 14.09 -0.52
C VAL A 337 -3.86 15.28 0.17
N THR A 338 -2.79 15.79 -0.43
CA THR A 338 -2.08 16.99 0.01
C THR A 338 -2.17 18.03 -1.08
N VAL A 339 -2.60 19.23 -0.71
CA VAL A 339 -2.62 20.42 -1.57
C VAL A 339 -1.59 21.40 -1.02
N ARG A 340 -0.70 21.84 -1.87
CA ARG A 340 0.33 22.82 -1.54
C ARG A 340 0.23 24.00 -2.50
N ASP A 341 0.26 25.21 -1.98
CA ASP A 341 0.29 26.44 -2.76
C ASP A 341 1.71 26.82 -3.22
N SER A 342 1.81 27.94 -3.93
CA SER A 342 3.09 28.51 -4.37
C SER A 342 3.94 29.01 -3.19
N ALA A 343 3.29 29.38 -2.08
CA ALA A 343 3.92 29.80 -0.82
C ALA A 343 4.55 28.63 -0.04
N GLY A 344 4.25 27.41 -0.42
CA GLY A 344 4.72 26.22 0.30
C GLY A 344 3.80 25.82 1.47
N VAL A 345 2.71 26.56 1.73
CA VAL A 345 1.68 26.16 2.69
C VAL A 345 0.97 24.94 2.17
N SER A 346 0.71 23.97 3.02
CA SER A 346 0.06 22.72 2.60
C SER A 346 -1.00 22.27 3.59
N THR A 347 -2.08 21.76 3.03
CA THR A 347 -3.18 21.12 3.77
C THR A 347 -3.33 19.68 3.29
N SER A 348 -3.62 18.76 4.20
CA SER A 348 -3.81 17.34 3.87
C SER A 348 -5.10 16.80 4.46
N LYS A 349 -5.75 15.91 3.72
CA LYS A 349 -6.89 15.11 4.18
C LYS A 349 -6.74 13.67 3.72
N SER A 350 -7.32 12.76 4.50
CA SER A 350 -7.27 11.32 4.23
C SER A 350 -8.66 10.72 4.29
N ILE A 351 -8.89 9.70 3.46
CA ILE A 351 -10.05 8.81 3.55
C ILE A 351 -9.59 7.35 3.62
N ASP A 352 -10.43 6.49 4.18
CA ASP A 352 -10.14 5.07 4.22
C ASP A 352 -10.38 4.42 2.86
N VAL A 353 -9.52 3.48 2.48
CA VAL A 353 -9.66 2.60 1.31
C VAL A 353 -9.73 1.18 1.82
N THR A 354 -10.80 0.47 1.44
CA THR A 354 -11.03 -0.92 1.80
C THR A 354 -11.18 -1.75 0.54
N VAL A 355 -10.40 -2.82 0.43
CA VAL A 355 -10.55 -3.85 -0.59
C VAL A 355 -11.16 -5.08 0.08
N THR A 356 -12.35 -5.47 -0.37
CA THR A 356 -13.05 -6.65 0.13
C THR A 356 -12.61 -7.89 -0.63
N PRO A 357 -12.49 -9.03 0.05
CA PRO A 357 -12.15 -10.28 -0.61
C PRO A 357 -13.18 -10.64 -1.68
N SER A 358 -12.72 -11.26 -2.73
CA SER A 358 -13.54 -11.90 -3.76
C SER A 358 -13.01 -13.30 -4.01
N ASN A 359 -13.88 -14.21 -4.38
CA ASN A 359 -13.46 -15.56 -4.73
C ASN A 359 -13.10 -15.64 -6.20
N ASP A 360 -11.99 -16.31 -6.53
CA ASP A 360 -11.63 -16.65 -7.89
C ASP A 360 -12.13 -18.04 -8.29
N PRO A 361 -12.44 -18.26 -9.58
CA PRO A 361 -12.91 -19.56 -10.01
C PRO A 361 -11.77 -20.57 -10.02
N VAL A 362 -12.01 -21.74 -9.41
CA VAL A 362 -11.12 -22.89 -9.54
C VAL A 362 -11.07 -23.35 -11.00
N SER A 363 -9.90 -23.69 -11.50
CA SER A 363 -9.67 -24.24 -12.84
C SER A 363 -8.98 -25.59 -12.79
N VAL A 364 -9.27 -26.45 -13.79
CA VAL A 364 -8.64 -27.76 -13.92
C VAL A 364 -8.54 -28.14 -15.39
N ALA A 365 -7.48 -28.82 -15.77
CA ALA A 365 -7.32 -29.38 -17.10
C ALA A 365 -7.63 -30.88 -17.12
N ASP A 366 -8.15 -31.36 -18.25
CA ASP A 366 -8.29 -32.79 -18.50
C ASP A 366 -6.93 -33.48 -18.35
N ALA A 367 -6.95 -34.67 -17.75
CA ALA A 367 -5.73 -35.37 -17.35
C ALA A 367 -5.66 -36.78 -17.93
N THR A 368 -4.43 -37.26 -18.11
CA THR A 368 -4.18 -38.63 -18.52
C THR A 368 -3.14 -39.24 -17.61
N GLN A 369 -3.42 -40.46 -17.12
CA GLN A 369 -2.51 -41.24 -16.29
C GLN A 369 -2.31 -42.63 -16.87
N ASN A 370 -1.05 -43.11 -16.94
CA ASN A 370 -0.75 -44.47 -17.22
C ASN A 370 -0.84 -45.30 -15.92
N VAL A 371 -1.60 -46.36 -15.93
CA VAL A 371 -1.78 -47.26 -14.78
C VAL A 371 -1.43 -48.68 -15.19
N PRO A 372 -0.72 -49.43 -14.34
CA PRO A 372 -0.43 -50.84 -14.65
C PRO A 372 -1.72 -51.67 -14.58
N GLU A 373 -1.83 -52.66 -15.42
CA GLU A 373 -2.95 -53.62 -15.47
C GLU A 373 -3.18 -54.30 -14.11
N ILE A 374 -2.11 -54.68 -13.44
CA ILE A 374 -2.17 -55.30 -12.12
C ILE A 374 -1.35 -54.46 -11.14
N GLU A 375 -2.02 -53.84 -10.18
CA GLU A 375 -1.37 -53.19 -9.06
C GLU A 375 -2.05 -53.59 -7.75
N SER A 376 -1.28 -54.24 -6.85
CA SER A 376 -1.79 -54.61 -5.54
C SER A 376 -2.18 -53.38 -4.73
N GLY A 377 -3.47 -53.21 -4.49
CA GLY A 377 -4.00 -52.06 -3.74
C GLY A 377 -4.35 -50.84 -4.58
N GLY A 378 -4.25 -50.93 -5.92
CA GLY A 378 -4.65 -49.88 -6.87
C GLY A 378 -3.63 -48.77 -7.10
N SER A 379 -3.73 -48.12 -8.26
CA SER A 379 -2.88 -47.01 -8.68
C SER A 379 -3.35 -45.69 -8.04
N VAL A 380 -2.43 -44.96 -7.46
CA VAL A 380 -2.73 -43.68 -6.80
C VAL A 380 -3.01 -42.60 -7.85
N ILE A 381 -4.12 -41.92 -7.74
CA ILE A 381 -4.41 -40.70 -8.48
C ILE A 381 -3.79 -39.54 -7.69
N THR A 382 -2.86 -38.81 -8.29
CA THR A 382 -2.08 -37.79 -7.62
C THR A 382 -2.34 -36.40 -8.23
N THR A 383 -1.87 -35.35 -7.56
CA THR A 383 -1.88 -33.99 -8.09
C THR A 383 -1.00 -33.78 -9.32
N VAL A 384 -0.08 -34.71 -9.62
CA VAL A 384 0.67 -34.71 -10.89
C VAL A 384 -0.26 -35.06 -12.05
N THR A 385 -1.25 -35.91 -11.79
CA THR A 385 -2.24 -36.34 -12.77
C THR A 385 -3.46 -35.42 -12.79
N LEU A 386 -4.00 -35.13 -11.62
CA LEU A 386 -5.22 -34.34 -11.46
C LEU A 386 -4.95 -33.22 -10.46
N ASN A 387 -4.87 -31.98 -10.94
CA ASN A 387 -4.56 -30.82 -10.12
C ASN A 387 -5.48 -29.66 -10.47
N ALA A 388 -6.37 -29.32 -9.56
CA ALA A 388 -7.10 -28.07 -9.65
C ALA A 388 -6.19 -26.91 -9.23
N ILE A 389 -6.27 -25.82 -9.98
CA ILE A 389 -5.59 -24.57 -9.71
C ILE A 389 -6.64 -23.59 -9.21
N ASP A 390 -6.34 -23.02 -8.07
CA ASP A 390 -7.16 -22.05 -7.38
C ASP A 390 -6.21 -20.98 -6.84
N ALA A 391 -6.56 -19.71 -7.04
CA ALA A 391 -5.67 -18.60 -6.73
C ALA A 391 -5.49 -18.47 -5.21
N GLU A 392 -6.57 -18.61 -4.45
CA GLU A 392 -6.56 -18.51 -3.00
C GLU A 392 -5.81 -19.66 -2.34
N VAL A 393 -5.89 -20.86 -2.90
CA VAL A 393 -5.08 -22.01 -2.43
C VAL A 393 -3.62 -21.81 -2.76
N THR A 394 -3.30 -21.30 -3.94
CA THR A 394 -1.92 -20.99 -4.37
C THR A 394 -1.30 -19.92 -3.48
N ALA A 395 -2.05 -18.89 -3.12
CA ALA A 395 -1.63 -17.83 -2.20
C ALA A 395 -1.59 -18.27 -0.73
N GLY A 396 -2.20 -19.42 -0.40
CA GLY A 396 -2.28 -19.95 0.96
C GLY A 396 -3.38 -19.33 1.83
N THR A 397 -4.30 -18.59 1.23
CA THR A 397 -5.45 -17.99 1.91
C THR A 397 -6.63 -18.94 2.04
N GLN A 398 -6.70 -19.95 1.18
CA GLN A 398 -7.54 -21.14 1.32
C GLN A 398 -6.71 -22.41 1.51
N GLN A 399 -7.38 -23.49 1.90
CA GLN A 399 -6.73 -24.80 2.10
C GLN A 399 -7.16 -25.79 1.00
N PRO A 400 -6.27 -26.70 0.55
CA PRO A 400 -6.60 -27.68 -0.47
C PRO A 400 -7.81 -28.59 -0.14
N VAL A 401 -8.17 -28.72 1.13
CA VAL A 401 -9.36 -29.46 1.57
C VAL A 401 -10.66 -28.79 1.14
N GLN A 402 -10.64 -27.51 0.80
CA GLN A 402 -11.82 -26.75 0.35
C GLN A 402 -12.12 -27.00 -1.13
N ILE A 403 -11.14 -27.43 -1.93
CA ILE A 403 -11.36 -27.85 -3.32
C ILE A 403 -11.94 -29.26 -3.32
N VAL A 404 -13.14 -29.41 -3.82
CA VAL A 404 -13.93 -30.65 -3.78
C VAL A 404 -14.21 -31.15 -5.19
N TYR A 405 -13.96 -32.41 -5.45
CA TYR A 405 -14.27 -33.13 -6.67
C TYR A 405 -15.48 -34.03 -6.44
N GLY A 406 -16.57 -33.81 -7.17
CA GLY A 406 -17.76 -34.66 -7.14
C GLY A 406 -17.84 -35.54 -8.37
N LEU A 407 -17.79 -36.87 -8.20
CA LEU A 407 -17.81 -37.84 -9.30
C LEU A 407 -19.16 -37.82 -10.02
N THR A 408 -19.13 -37.58 -11.34
CA THR A 408 -20.30 -37.59 -12.21
C THR A 408 -20.34 -38.82 -13.10
N ASP A 409 -19.18 -39.37 -13.44
CA ASP A 409 -19.06 -40.61 -14.19
C ASP A 409 -17.95 -41.49 -13.59
N LEU A 410 -18.08 -42.80 -13.72
CA LEU A 410 -17.20 -43.78 -13.09
C LEU A 410 -16.42 -44.57 -14.14
N PRO A 411 -15.25 -45.15 -13.79
CA PRO A 411 -14.54 -46.07 -14.64
C PRO A 411 -15.40 -47.27 -15.00
N GLN A 412 -15.27 -47.72 -16.25
CA GLN A 412 -15.99 -48.91 -16.77
C GLN A 412 -15.26 -50.21 -16.45
N TYR A 413 -13.93 -50.20 -16.48
CA TYR A 413 -13.08 -51.37 -16.37
C TYR A 413 -12.40 -51.50 -14.99
N GLY A 414 -12.82 -50.65 -14.06
CA GLY A 414 -12.31 -50.63 -12.70
C GLY A 414 -13.22 -49.86 -11.75
N TYR A 415 -12.66 -49.36 -10.66
CA TYR A 415 -13.36 -48.50 -9.72
C TYR A 415 -12.38 -47.60 -8.96
N LEU A 416 -12.89 -46.49 -8.48
CA LEU A 416 -12.16 -45.59 -7.61
C LEU A 416 -12.40 -45.93 -6.14
N THR A 417 -11.38 -45.71 -5.30
CA THR A 417 -11.49 -45.81 -3.84
C THR A 417 -10.99 -44.54 -3.18
N LEU A 418 -11.60 -44.19 -2.03
CA LEU A 418 -11.09 -43.17 -1.10
C LEU A 418 -10.80 -43.87 0.24
N ASN A 419 -9.56 -43.82 0.71
CA ASN A 419 -9.10 -44.55 1.90
C ASN A 419 -9.37 -46.07 1.87
N GLY A 420 -9.50 -46.65 0.67
CA GLY A 420 -9.82 -48.05 0.46
C GLY A 420 -11.31 -48.38 0.29
N ASP A 421 -12.20 -47.44 0.60
CA ASP A 421 -13.65 -47.60 0.40
C ASP A 421 -14.02 -47.27 -1.05
N ARG A 422 -14.83 -48.11 -1.69
CA ARG A 422 -15.24 -47.94 -3.08
C ARG A 422 -16.17 -46.71 -3.24
N MET A 423 -15.84 -45.90 -4.22
CA MET A 423 -16.62 -44.69 -4.57
C MET A 423 -17.71 -45.00 -5.60
N GLY A 424 -18.80 -44.22 -5.58
CA GLY A 424 -19.90 -44.22 -6.54
C GLY A 424 -20.12 -42.86 -7.17
N VAL A 425 -21.04 -42.77 -8.15
CA VAL A 425 -21.50 -41.48 -8.67
C VAL A 425 -22.05 -40.62 -7.52
N GLY A 426 -21.65 -39.36 -7.47
CA GLY A 426 -21.98 -38.44 -6.38
C GLY A 426 -21.05 -38.56 -5.16
N SER A 427 -20.11 -39.53 -5.11
CA SER A 427 -19.06 -39.50 -4.09
C SER A 427 -18.14 -38.31 -4.30
N ILE A 428 -17.60 -37.80 -3.20
CA ILE A 428 -16.71 -36.65 -3.20
C ILE A 428 -15.32 -37.02 -2.64
N PHE A 429 -14.29 -36.35 -3.13
CA PHE A 429 -12.95 -36.30 -2.56
C PHE A 429 -12.39 -34.89 -2.71
N THR A 430 -11.33 -34.57 -1.98
CA THR A 430 -10.73 -33.24 -1.95
C THR A 430 -9.37 -33.21 -2.63
N GLN A 431 -8.88 -32.02 -2.98
CA GLN A 431 -7.50 -31.83 -3.43
C GLN A 431 -6.51 -32.33 -2.38
N GLN A 432 -6.83 -32.17 -1.09
CA GLN A 432 -6.00 -32.72 0.00
C GLN A 432 -5.95 -34.24 -0.03
N ASP A 433 -7.05 -34.91 -0.39
CA ASP A 433 -7.06 -36.40 -0.50
C ASP A 433 -6.19 -36.89 -1.66
N LEU A 434 -6.05 -36.11 -2.74
CA LEU A 434 -5.10 -36.35 -3.82
C LEU A 434 -3.65 -36.17 -3.35
N ILE A 435 -3.37 -35.06 -2.64
CA ILE A 435 -2.05 -34.80 -2.04
C ILE A 435 -1.64 -35.91 -1.10
N ASP A 436 -2.55 -36.41 -0.28
CA ASP A 436 -2.32 -37.49 0.69
C ASP A 436 -2.27 -38.90 0.05
N GLY A 437 -2.52 -39.02 -1.26
CA GLY A 437 -2.51 -40.30 -1.98
C GLY A 437 -3.63 -41.27 -1.57
N LYS A 438 -4.75 -40.72 -1.07
CA LYS A 438 -5.88 -41.53 -0.58
C LYS A 438 -6.82 -41.98 -1.70
N VAL A 439 -6.82 -41.28 -2.85
CA VAL A 439 -7.64 -41.61 -4.01
C VAL A 439 -6.89 -42.60 -4.89
N LYS A 440 -7.48 -43.76 -5.15
CA LYS A 440 -6.87 -44.83 -5.96
C LYS A 440 -7.84 -45.34 -7.00
N TYR A 441 -7.30 -45.72 -8.16
CA TYR A 441 -7.97 -46.52 -9.16
C TYR A 441 -7.59 -47.98 -9.04
N VAL A 442 -8.56 -48.88 -9.05
CA VAL A 442 -8.37 -50.34 -9.05
C VAL A 442 -8.94 -50.88 -10.34
N HIS A 443 -8.05 -51.41 -11.20
CA HIS A 443 -8.43 -52.06 -12.43
C HIS A 443 -8.96 -53.47 -12.15
N THR A 444 -10.02 -53.88 -12.86
CA THR A 444 -10.67 -55.17 -12.64
C THR A 444 -11.08 -55.89 -13.92
N ALA A 445 -10.86 -55.31 -15.09
CA ALA A 445 -11.20 -55.92 -16.35
C ALA A 445 -10.28 -57.14 -16.62
N THR A 446 -10.84 -58.10 -17.32
CA THR A 446 -10.15 -59.35 -17.73
C THR A 446 -10.51 -59.68 -19.18
N GLY A 447 -9.69 -60.49 -19.83
CA GLY A 447 -9.95 -60.90 -21.21
C GLY A 447 -9.70 -59.78 -22.24
N ALA A 448 -10.61 -59.59 -23.17
CA ALA A 448 -10.44 -58.61 -24.26
C ALA A 448 -10.41 -57.15 -23.80
N ASP A 449 -10.95 -56.83 -22.63
CA ASP A 449 -11.08 -55.47 -22.09
C ASP A 449 -9.97 -55.12 -21.10
N GLN A 450 -9.06 -56.02 -20.77
CA GLN A 450 -8.03 -55.84 -19.75
C GLN A 450 -7.07 -54.68 -20.06
N ASN A 451 -6.85 -54.41 -21.33
CA ASN A 451 -5.95 -53.35 -21.79
C ASN A 451 -6.71 -52.14 -22.37
N ALA A 452 -8.01 -52.09 -22.17
CA ALA A 452 -8.82 -50.97 -22.65
C ALA A 452 -8.58 -49.71 -21.79
N ALA A 453 -8.46 -48.55 -22.43
CA ALA A 453 -8.42 -47.29 -21.72
C ALA A 453 -9.70 -47.12 -20.91
N ASP A 454 -9.57 -46.63 -19.68
CA ASP A 454 -10.66 -46.33 -18.76
C ASP A 454 -10.68 -44.85 -18.40
N GLY A 455 -11.53 -44.42 -17.52
CA GLY A 455 -11.58 -43.01 -17.08
C GLY A 455 -12.75 -42.69 -16.17
N PHE A 456 -12.74 -41.49 -15.69
CA PHE A 456 -13.83 -40.94 -14.89
C PHE A 456 -13.99 -39.44 -15.12
N THR A 457 -15.15 -38.90 -14.73
CA THR A 457 -15.44 -37.46 -14.81
C THR A 457 -15.82 -36.92 -13.44
N ALA A 458 -15.34 -35.75 -13.11
CA ALA A 458 -15.68 -35.06 -11.87
C ALA A 458 -16.00 -33.58 -12.14
N VAL A 459 -16.90 -33.03 -11.34
CA VAL A 459 -17.21 -31.61 -11.25
C VAL A 459 -16.49 -31.04 -10.03
N ILE A 460 -15.86 -29.88 -10.20
CA ILE A 460 -15.00 -29.28 -9.18
C ILE A 460 -15.68 -28.05 -8.59
N ASN A 461 -15.45 -27.84 -7.29
CA ASN A 461 -15.94 -26.70 -6.54
C ASN A 461 -14.92 -26.34 -5.46
N ASP A 462 -14.66 -25.05 -5.25
CA ASP A 462 -13.77 -24.51 -4.24
C ASP A 462 -14.41 -24.33 -2.85
N GLY A 463 -15.73 -24.54 -2.74
CA GLY A 463 -16.45 -24.39 -1.47
C GLY A 463 -16.72 -22.95 -1.04
N ALA A 464 -16.34 -21.96 -1.85
CA ALA A 464 -16.51 -20.55 -1.51
C ALA A 464 -17.91 -20.00 -1.81
N THR A 465 -18.18 -18.75 -1.35
CA THR A 465 -19.43 -18.03 -1.56
C THR A 465 -19.13 -16.59 -2.03
N PRO A 466 -19.61 -16.14 -3.21
CA PRO A 466 -20.52 -16.86 -4.10
C PRO A 466 -19.88 -18.10 -4.70
N LYS A 467 -20.69 -19.13 -4.92
CA LYS A 467 -20.20 -20.39 -5.46
C LYS A 467 -19.51 -20.16 -6.79
N ALA A 468 -18.23 -20.52 -6.88
CA ALA A 468 -17.49 -20.49 -8.12
C ALA A 468 -18.17 -21.36 -9.18
N GLN A 469 -17.98 -21.01 -10.45
CA GLN A 469 -18.49 -21.81 -11.54
C GLN A 469 -17.78 -23.18 -11.48
N SER A 470 -18.56 -24.26 -11.34
CA SER A 470 -18.00 -25.60 -11.32
C SER A 470 -17.40 -25.92 -12.69
N ASP A 471 -16.12 -26.24 -12.72
CA ASP A 471 -15.48 -26.80 -13.89
C ASP A 471 -15.65 -28.32 -13.94
N THR A 472 -15.50 -28.93 -15.11
CA THR A 472 -15.62 -30.38 -15.30
C THR A 472 -14.29 -30.90 -15.82
N VAL A 473 -13.77 -31.93 -15.16
CA VAL A 473 -12.54 -32.60 -15.56
C VAL A 473 -12.82 -34.02 -16.03
N HIS A 474 -12.18 -34.39 -17.13
CA HIS A 474 -12.11 -35.75 -17.63
C HIS A 474 -10.73 -36.36 -17.36
N VAL A 475 -10.69 -37.50 -16.67
CA VAL A 475 -9.46 -38.23 -16.40
C VAL A 475 -9.44 -39.48 -17.23
N THR A 476 -8.46 -39.61 -18.11
CA THR A 476 -8.20 -40.79 -18.91
C THR A 476 -7.15 -41.69 -18.24
N LEU A 477 -7.44 -42.93 -18.09
CA LEU A 477 -6.55 -43.94 -17.51
C LEU A 477 -6.09 -44.91 -18.62
N ASN A 478 -4.84 -44.80 -19.02
CA ASN A 478 -4.24 -45.71 -20.01
C ASN A 478 -3.72 -46.96 -19.29
N ILE A 479 -4.31 -48.10 -19.56
CA ILE A 479 -3.89 -49.37 -18.95
C ILE A 479 -2.62 -49.87 -19.65
N THR A 480 -1.57 -50.09 -18.88
CA THR A 480 -0.31 -50.62 -19.35
C THR A 480 -0.25 -52.13 -19.08
N PRO A 481 -0.21 -52.97 -20.13
CA PRO A 481 -0.17 -54.42 -19.97
C PRO A 481 1.04 -54.84 -19.11
N GLN A 482 0.83 -55.83 -18.25
CA GLN A 482 1.88 -56.43 -17.45
C GLN A 482 1.95 -57.94 -17.70
N ASN A 483 3.16 -58.45 -17.86
CA ASN A 483 3.39 -59.87 -18.00
C ASN A 483 3.06 -60.59 -16.70
N GLN A 484 2.12 -61.53 -16.75
CA GLN A 484 1.68 -62.33 -15.62
C GLN A 484 2.28 -63.75 -15.69
N ALA A 485 2.65 -64.28 -14.54
CA ALA A 485 3.17 -65.62 -14.47
C ALA A 485 2.09 -66.67 -14.87
N PRO A 486 2.37 -67.57 -15.81
CA PRO A 486 1.41 -68.60 -16.21
C PRO A 486 1.07 -69.54 -15.05
N THR A 487 -0.19 -69.93 -14.96
CA THR A 487 -0.65 -70.90 -13.96
C THR A 487 -0.86 -72.25 -14.58
N LEU A 488 -0.35 -73.25 -13.92
CA LEU A 488 -0.53 -74.67 -14.34
C LEU A 488 -1.70 -75.30 -13.57
N SER A 489 -2.74 -75.69 -14.28
CA SER A 489 -3.87 -76.38 -13.71
C SER A 489 -4.02 -77.79 -14.37
N GLY A 490 -4.17 -78.83 -13.59
CA GLY A 490 -4.47 -80.14 -14.07
C GLY A 490 -3.80 -81.25 -13.24
N SER A 491 -4.32 -82.46 -13.29
CA SER A 491 -3.73 -83.64 -12.68
C SER A 491 -3.51 -84.68 -13.75
N GLY A 492 -2.23 -85.05 -13.99
CA GLY A 492 -1.89 -86.18 -14.86
C GLY A 492 -1.61 -87.42 -14.03
N VAL A 493 -2.15 -88.57 -14.42
CA VAL A 493 -1.80 -89.85 -13.80
C VAL A 493 -0.79 -90.51 -14.69
N VAL A 494 0.40 -90.77 -14.16
CA VAL A 494 1.44 -91.56 -14.84
C VAL A 494 1.50 -92.94 -14.16
N PHE A 495 1.36 -93.97 -14.95
CA PHE A 495 1.49 -95.35 -14.44
C PHE A 495 2.96 -95.75 -14.39
N GLU A 496 3.39 -96.20 -13.22
CA GLU A 496 4.74 -96.76 -13.01
C GLU A 496 4.98 -98.05 -13.82
N GLY A 497 6.12 -98.11 -14.47
CA GLY A 497 6.57 -99.37 -15.09
C GLY A 497 6.24 -99.59 -16.58
N GLN A 498 5.72 -98.59 -17.28
CA GLN A 498 5.55 -98.60 -18.73
C GLN A 498 6.73 -97.91 -19.44
N PRO A 499 7.54 -98.67 -20.22
CA PRO A 499 8.61 -97.99 -21.00
C PRO A 499 8.02 -97.12 -22.11
N ASN A 500 8.53 -95.91 -22.25
CA ASN A 500 8.17 -94.94 -23.28
C ASN A 500 6.78 -94.33 -23.17
N ASN A 501 6.31 -94.04 -21.97
CA ASN A 501 5.21 -93.12 -21.85
C ASN A 501 5.68 -91.72 -22.26
N ALA A 502 5.43 -91.37 -23.51
CA ALA A 502 5.52 -90.02 -23.94
C ALA A 502 4.51 -89.24 -23.11
N VAL A 503 4.97 -88.29 -22.34
CA VAL A 503 4.08 -87.30 -21.70
C VAL A 503 3.37 -86.58 -22.83
N ASN A 504 2.12 -87.01 -23.06
CA ASN A 504 1.29 -86.31 -24.04
C ASN A 504 0.88 -84.93 -23.41
N THR A 505 1.13 -83.87 -24.09
CA THR A 505 0.76 -82.54 -23.66
C THR A 505 -0.71 -82.38 -23.31
N GLY A 506 -1.58 -83.34 -23.82
CA GLY A 506 -2.99 -83.43 -23.41
C GLY A 506 -3.21 -83.98 -22.00
N ASN A 507 -2.19 -84.59 -21.37
CA ASN A 507 -2.30 -85.12 -20.01
C ASN A 507 -1.61 -84.27 -18.94
N VAL A 508 -0.90 -83.28 -19.32
CA VAL A 508 -0.20 -82.35 -18.40
C VAL A 508 -1.07 -81.16 -18.05
N GLY A 509 -2.37 -81.30 -18.19
CA GLY A 509 -3.28 -80.17 -17.88
C GLY A 509 -3.16 -79.01 -18.86
N GLN A 510 -4.15 -78.21 -18.86
CA GLN A 510 -4.10 -76.86 -19.51
C GLN A 510 -3.35 -75.94 -18.60
N TYR A 511 -2.31 -75.34 -19.11
CA TYR A 511 -1.83 -74.07 -18.50
C TYR A 511 -2.63 -72.92 -19.08
N ILE A 512 -2.93 -72.02 -18.25
CA ILE A 512 -3.70 -70.81 -18.59
C ILE A 512 -2.82 -69.60 -18.25
N GLU A 513 -2.54 -68.80 -19.22
CA GLU A 513 -1.99 -67.44 -18.95
C GLU A 513 -3.07 -66.67 -18.27
N ALA A 514 -2.68 -65.93 -17.24
CA ALA A 514 -3.65 -65.23 -16.41
C ALA A 514 -4.27 -64.02 -17.14
N ASP A 515 -3.62 -63.53 -18.18
CA ASP A 515 -4.00 -62.35 -18.95
C ASP A 515 -4.64 -62.63 -20.30
N GLY A 516 -4.86 -63.89 -20.67
CA GLY A 516 -5.51 -64.26 -21.93
C GLY A 516 -4.61 -64.23 -23.16
N GLY A 517 -3.28 -64.22 -23.02
CA GLY A 517 -2.32 -64.45 -24.11
C GLY A 517 -1.99 -63.25 -24.99
N GLY A 518 -1.98 -62.05 -24.41
CA GLY A 518 -1.70 -60.80 -25.12
C GLY A 518 -0.48 -60.02 -24.61
N ASP A 519 0.31 -60.54 -23.71
CA ASP A 519 1.43 -59.84 -23.10
C ASP A 519 2.59 -59.58 -24.06
N PRO A 520 3.22 -58.38 -24.03
CA PRO A 520 4.40 -58.10 -24.82
C PRO A 520 5.57 -58.97 -24.35
N GLY A 521 5.95 -59.98 -25.11
CA GLY A 521 7.10 -60.85 -24.83
C GLY A 521 6.80 -62.32 -24.67
N ASP A 522 5.54 -62.74 -24.61
CA ASP A 522 5.13 -64.16 -24.54
C ASP A 522 5.29 -64.82 -25.90
N THR A 523 6.52 -65.19 -26.19
CA THR A 523 6.83 -65.95 -27.42
C THR A 523 7.05 -67.44 -27.20
N THR A 524 7.30 -67.86 -25.95
CA THR A 524 7.59 -69.27 -25.66
C THR A 524 7.44 -69.62 -24.17
N LEU A 525 6.59 -70.58 -23.84
CA LEU A 525 6.51 -71.17 -22.51
C LEU A 525 7.49 -72.29 -22.37
N THR A 526 8.29 -72.30 -21.31
CA THR A 526 9.22 -73.37 -20.99
C THR A 526 8.76 -74.08 -19.72
N LEU A 527 8.37 -75.34 -19.89
CA LEU A 527 8.06 -76.22 -18.75
C LEU A 527 9.33 -76.92 -18.27
N THR A 528 9.76 -76.67 -17.02
CA THR A 528 10.89 -77.32 -16.40
C THR A 528 10.38 -78.36 -15.36
N ILE A 529 10.67 -79.64 -15.57
CA ILE A 529 10.39 -80.70 -14.59
C ILE A 529 11.53 -80.73 -13.59
N THR A 530 11.27 -80.41 -12.33
CA THR A 530 12.30 -80.26 -11.27
C THR A 530 12.46 -81.50 -10.39
N ALA A 531 11.56 -82.46 -10.50
CA ALA A 531 11.69 -83.78 -9.83
C ALA A 531 11.00 -84.89 -10.66
N LEU A 532 11.62 -86.05 -10.79
CA LEU A 532 11.06 -87.27 -11.30
C LEU A 532 10.87 -88.26 -10.16
#